data_dcddfba4e47cc667d8ed016ea6d843ce
#
_entry.id   dcddfba4e47cc667d8ed016ea6d843ce
#
_cell.length_a   1.000
_cell.length_b   1.000
_cell.length_c   1.000
_cell.angle_alpha   90.00
_cell.angle_beta   90.00
_cell.angle_gamma   90.00
#
_symmetry.space_group_name_H-M   'P 1'
#
loop_
_entity.id
_entity.type
_entity.pdbx_description
1 polymer ?
#
loop_
_entity_poly.entity_id
_entity_poly.type
_entity_poly.pdbx_seq_one_letter_code
_entity_poly.pdbx_strand_id
1 'polypeptide(L)'
;NPGQEQLEQFGVIAQVKQIIKGPEDSFRVLVTGLQSAKLESIEEYVPNLIARVTVFESEKSDEQEILADDLDKEDQEKEIEEEAKIRVLKDLIEQYCRVQPKASRELANLLLQHMDIGGFCALIACNLPMKQQERQKYLAAYPDEEKRYEFILEWLSNETLVERFRAEYQSKVKNALDKQQRDYILREQMRLIRKE
;
A
#
# COMPACT_ATOMS: atom_id res chain seq x y z
N ASN A 1 -0.10 -27.11 13.26
CA ASN A 1 0.99 -26.33 12.68
C ASN A 1 0.74 -26.20 11.18
N PRO A 2 0.82 -25.01 10.59
CA PRO A 2 0.66 -24.83 9.16
C PRO A 2 1.81 -25.54 8.41
N GLY A 3 1.49 -26.17 7.28
CA GLY A 3 2.51 -26.68 6.35
C GLY A 3 3.20 -25.52 5.61
N GLN A 4 4.34 -25.77 5.00
CA GLN A 4 5.10 -24.74 4.25
C GLN A 4 4.26 -24.09 3.14
N GLU A 5 3.37 -24.86 2.50
CA GLU A 5 2.46 -24.36 1.45
C GLU A 5 1.38 -23.38 1.95
N GLN A 6 1.18 -23.31 3.27
CA GLN A 6 0.20 -22.43 3.91
C GLN A 6 0.83 -21.11 4.40
N LEU A 7 2.15 -20.99 4.29
CA LEU A 7 2.90 -19.80 4.67
C LEU A 7 3.29 -19.00 3.43
N GLU A 8 3.27 -17.70 3.59
CA GLU A 8 3.76 -16.80 2.54
C GLU A 8 5.28 -16.89 2.42
N GLN A 9 5.77 -16.72 1.18
CA GLN A 9 7.21 -16.85 0.90
C GLN A 9 8.01 -15.63 1.42
N PHE A 10 7.40 -14.46 1.43
CA PHE A 10 8.05 -13.22 1.86
C PHE A 10 7.41 -12.71 3.14
N GLY A 11 8.23 -12.25 4.06
CA GLY A 11 7.79 -11.75 5.36
C GLY A 11 8.77 -10.76 5.96
N VAL A 12 8.57 -10.48 7.23
CA VAL A 12 9.39 -9.52 8.00
C VAL A 12 9.86 -10.19 9.29
N ILE A 13 11.15 -10.08 9.58
CA ILE A 13 11.70 -10.39 10.90
C ILE A 13 11.27 -9.29 11.84
N ALA A 14 10.64 -9.67 12.93
CA ALA A 14 10.09 -8.70 13.88
C ALA A 14 10.52 -9.01 15.31
N GLN A 15 10.75 -7.97 16.08
CA GLN A 15 10.98 -8.07 17.53
C GLN A 15 9.66 -7.96 18.28
N VAL A 16 9.35 -8.94 19.11
CA VAL A 16 8.21 -8.88 20.03
C VAL A 16 8.54 -7.91 21.17
N LYS A 17 7.76 -6.83 21.28
CA LYS A 17 7.91 -5.81 22.35
C LYS A 17 7.02 -6.13 23.54
N GLN A 18 5.79 -6.56 23.30
CA GLN A 18 4.80 -6.82 24.35
C GLN A 18 3.81 -7.88 23.92
N ILE A 19 3.43 -8.73 24.86
CA ILE A 19 2.35 -9.70 24.72
C ILE A 19 1.29 -9.41 25.77
N ILE A 20 0.05 -9.20 25.35
CA ILE A 20 -1.09 -8.94 26.24
C ILE A 20 -2.07 -10.09 26.05
N LYS A 21 -2.44 -10.77 27.14
CA LYS A 21 -3.47 -11.81 27.12
C LYS A 21 -4.84 -11.14 27.04
N GLY A 22 -5.61 -11.51 26.00
CA GLY A 22 -7.00 -11.09 25.80
C GLY A 22 -8.01 -12.11 26.35
N PRO A 23 -9.31 -11.85 26.22
CA PRO A 23 -10.36 -12.82 26.54
C PRO A 23 -10.30 -14.01 25.57
N GLU A 24 -10.86 -15.15 26.02
CA GLU A 24 -10.99 -16.38 25.21
C GLU A 24 -9.65 -16.95 24.69
N ASP A 25 -8.59 -16.91 25.53
CA ASP A 25 -7.21 -17.35 25.18
C ASP A 25 -6.62 -16.68 23.94
N SER A 26 -7.13 -15.51 23.58
CA SER A 26 -6.52 -14.67 22.55
C SER A 26 -5.31 -13.91 23.09
N PHE A 27 -4.33 -13.62 22.21
CA PHE A 27 -3.16 -12.82 22.54
C PHE A 27 -3.05 -11.64 21.59
N ARG A 28 -2.77 -10.47 22.13
CA ARG A 28 -2.35 -9.30 21.36
C ARG A 28 -0.87 -9.14 21.49
N VAL A 29 -0.19 -9.12 20.37
CA VAL A 29 1.28 -9.02 20.34
C VAL A 29 1.65 -7.71 19.67
N LEU A 30 2.42 -6.88 20.36
CA LEU A 30 3.04 -5.69 19.78
C LEU A 30 4.41 -6.09 19.26
N VAL A 31 4.63 -5.88 17.98
CA VAL A 31 5.89 -6.21 17.29
C VAL A 31 6.48 -4.98 16.62
N THR A 32 7.80 -4.94 16.51
CA THR A 32 8.52 -3.97 15.68
C THR A 32 9.19 -4.74 14.55
N GLY A 33 8.90 -4.39 13.28
CA GLY A 33 9.59 -4.93 12.13
C GLY A 33 11.06 -4.51 12.15
N LEU A 34 11.95 -5.43 11.82
CA LEU A 34 13.40 -5.20 11.75
C LEU A 34 13.90 -5.24 10.32
N GLN A 35 13.68 -6.37 9.63
CA GLN A 35 14.22 -6.61 8.30
C GLN A 35 13.24 -7.45 7.49
N SER A 36 13.21 -7.23 6.19
CA SER A 36 12.48 -8.10 5.25
C SER A 36 13.26 -9.40 5.02
N ALA A 37 12.55 -10.50 4.88
CA ALA A 37 13.15 -11.81 4.71
C ALA A 37 12.32 -12.71 3.80
N LYS A 38 12.99 -13.63 3.13
CA LYS A 38 12.40 -14.69 2.32
C LYS A 38 12.47 -16.02 3.07
N LEU A 39 11.36 -16.71 3.15
CA LEU A 39 11.27 -18.06 3.71
C LEU A 39 11.87 -19.07 2.72
N GLU A 40 12.94 -19.77 3.13
CA GLU A 40 13.56 -20.81 2.31
C GLU A 40 12.99 -22.20 2.62
N SER A 41 12.98 -22.58 3.90
CA SER A 41 12.47 -23.86 4.36
C SER A 41 12.05 -23.83 5.82
N ILE A 42 11.16 -24.75 6.18
CA ILE A 42 10.83 -25.02 7.59
C ILE A 42 11.70 -26.20 8.03
N GLU A 43 12.46 -26.01 9.11
CA GLU A 43 13.37 -27.02 9.65
C GLU A 43 12.72 -27.84 10.77
N GLU A 44 11.96 -27.18 11.66
CA GLU A 44 11.31 -27.85 12.79
C GLU A 44 9.87 -27.36 12.95
N TYR A 45 9.02 -28.28 13.41
CA TYR A 45 7.60 -27.99 13.66
C TYR A 45 7.21 -28.07 15.14
N VAL A 46 8.03 -28.69 16.00
CA VAL A 46 7.74 -28.94 17.41
C VAL A 46 9.02 -28.74 18.23
N PRO A 47 8.99 -28.03 19.36
CA PRO A 47 7.83 -27.37 20.00
C PRO A 47 7.39 -26.07 19.30
N ASN A 48 8.30 -25.42 18.59
CA ASN A 48 8.06 -24.17 17.84
C ASN A 48 8.35 -24.37 16.37
N LEU A 49 7.73 -23.56 15.54
CA LEU A 49 8.05 -23.53 14.12
C LEU A 49 9.41 -22.81 13.94
N ILE A 50 10.42 -23.53 13.44
CA ILE A 50 11.74 -22.99 13.13
C ILE A 50 11.92 -23.02 11.61
N ALA A 51 12.30 -21.90 11.05
CA ALA A 51 12.45 -21.73 9.61
C ALA A 51 13.80 -21.12 9.26
N ARG A 52 14.35 -21.55 8.13
CA ARG A 52 15.50 -20.88 7.50
C ARG A 52 14.99 -19.76 6.62
N VAL A 53 15.56 -18.57 6.81
CA VAL A 53 15.20 -17.38 6.07
C VAL A 53 16.43 -16.72 5.48
N THR A 54 16.30 -16.16 4.28
CA THR A 54 17.30 -15.25 3.70
C THR A 54 16.87 -13.82 4.02
N VAL A 55 17.70 -13.09 4.75
CA VAL A 55 17.47 -11.71 5.13
C VAL A 55 17.88 -10.81 3.98
N PHE A 56 17.04 -9.83 3.66
CA PHE A 56 17.40 -8.77 2.74
C PHE A 56 18.05 -7.64 3.56
N GLU A 57 19.31 -7.39 3.29
CA GLU A 57 19.99 -6.21 3.83
C GLU A 57 19.34 -4.98 3.19
N SER A 58 18.83 -4.08 4.01
CA SER A 58 18.55 -2.72 3.56
C SER A 58 19.90 -2.11 3.22
N GLU A 59 20.09 -1.68 2.00
CA GLU A 59 21.15 -0.71 1.71
C GLU A 59 20.83 0.55 2.53
N LYS A 60 21.20 0.53 3.81
CA LYS A 60 21.40 1.76 4.52
C LYS A 60 22.57 2.39 3.81
N SER A 61 22.31 3.42 3.06
CA SER A 61 23.33 4.42 2.83
C SER A 61 23.86 4.76 4.23
N ASP A 62 25.06 4.29 4.57
CA ASP A 62 25.81 4.85 5.66
C ASP A 62 25.75 6.36 5.39
N GLU A 63 25.07 7.10 6.27
CA GLU A 63 25.17 8.54 6.30
C GLU A 63 26.63 8.88 6.63
N GLN A 64 27.49 8.71 5.63
CA GLN A 64 28.72 9.46 5.57
C GLN A 64 28.26 10.90 5.32
N GLU A 65 28.42 11.74 6.33
CA GLU A 65 28.49 13.19 6.16
C GLU A 65 29.55 13.47 5.06
N ILE A 66 29.14 13.40 3.82
CA ILE A 66 29.95 13.85 2.69
C ILE A 66 29.89 15.36 2.78
N LEU A 67 31.03 15.94 3.17
CA LEU A 67 31.27 17.37 3.09
C LEU A 67 30.96 17.83 1.68
N ALA A 68 30.10 18.82 1.57
CA ALA A 68 29.36 19.25 0.37
C ALA A 68 30.21 19.78 -0.82
N ASP A 69 31.52 19.57 -0.87
CA ASP A 69 32.39 20.22 -1.83
C ASP A 69 32.89 19.33 -2.99
N ASP A 70 32.60 18.04 -3.02
CA ASP A 70 33.07 17.10 -4.06
C ASP A 70 31.99 16.13 -4.56
N LEU A 71 30.74 16.57 -4.73
CA LEU A 71 29.72 15.78 -5.42
C LEU A 71 30.08 15.69 -6.90
N ASP A 72 30.50 14.53 -7.34
CA ASP A 72 30.68 14.21 -8.75
C ASP A 72 29.35 14.44 -9.51
N LYS A 73 29.44 14.80 -10.79
CA LYS A 73 28.24 15.07 -11.63
C LYS A 73 27.26 13.88 -11.64
N GLU A 74 27.78 12.65 -11.50
CA GLU A 74 26.98 11.43 -11.45
C GLU A 74 26.10 11.36 -10.20
N ASP A 75 26.57 11.84 -9.06
CA ASP A 75 25.78 11.87 -7.82
C ASP A 75 24.69 12.94 -7.86
N GLN A 76 24.97 14.08 -8.49
CA GLN A 76 23.95 15.12 -8.71
C GLN A 76 22.85 14.66 -9.68
N GLU A 77 23.20 13.92 -10.73
CA GLU A 77 22.23 13.36 -11.68
C GLU A 77 21.32 12.33 -10.99
N LYS A 78 21.86 11.47 -10.11
CA LYS A 78 21.09 10.49 -9.32
C LYS A 78 20.12 11.18 -8.36
N GLU A 79 20.56 12.22 -7.66
CA GLU A 79 19.71 12.98 -6.74
C GLU A 79 18.54 13.65 -7.47
N ILE A 80 18.80 14.23 -8.66
CA ILE A 80 17.77 14.84 -9.51
C ILE A 80 16.79 13.78 -10.01
N GLU A 81 17.27 12.60 -10.40
CA GLU A 81 16.43 11.48 -10.84
C GLU A 81 15.54 11.00 -9.71
N GLU A 82 16.08 10.81 -8.50
CA GLU A 82 15.33 10.41 -7.32
C GLU A 82 14.23 11.43 -6.96
N GLU A 83 14.57 12.73 -6.97
CA GLU A 83 13.59 13.77 -6.74
C GLU A 83 12.47 13.75 -7.80
N ALA A 84 12.80 13.49 -9.06
CA ALA A 84 11.82 13.38 -10.13
C ALA A 84 10.89 12.18 -9.91
N LYS A 85 11.42 11.01 -9.52
CA LYS A 85 10.64 9.82 -9.18
C LYS A 85 9.68 10.10 -8.01
N ILE A 86 10.14 10.76 -6.96
CA ILE A 86 9.31 11.14 -5.81
C ILE A 86 8.18 12.09 -6.24
N ARG A 87 8.46 13.07 -7.10
CA ARG A 87 7.43 13.98 -7.61
C ARG A 87 6.35 13.24 -8.40
N VAL A 88 6.73 12.31 -9.26
CA VAL A 88 5.78 11.48 -10.01
C VAL A 88 4.86 10.69 -9.08
N LEU A 89 5.41 10.07 -8.03
CA LEU A 89 4.60 9.35 -7.04
C LEU A 89 3.67 10.29 -6.27
N LYS A 90 4.12 11.48 -5.89
CA LYS A 90 3.30 12.49 -5.22
C LYS A 90 2.10 12.91 -6.09
N ASP A 91 2.33 13.15 -7.38
CA ASP A 91 1.27 13.50 -8.32
C ASP A 91 0.24 12.37 -8.48
N LEU A 92 0.68 11.11 -8.51
CA LEU A 92 -0.19 9.95 -8.57
C LEU A 92 -1.00 9.77 -7.28
N ILE A 93 -0.40 9.99 -6.10
CA ILE A 93 -1.11 9.97 -4.82
C ILE A 93 -2.20 11.05 -4.79
N GLU A 94 -1.89 12.26 -5.27
CA GLU A 94 -2.91 13.31 -5.36
C GLU A 94 -4.07 12.92 -6.27
N GLN A 95 -3.78 12.31 -7.43
CA GLN A 95 -4.81 11.82 -8.34
C GLN A 95 -5.66 10.73 -7.69
N TYR A 96 -5.04 9.79 -7.00
CA TYR A 96 -5.73 8.73 -6.26
C TYR A 96 -6.62 9.31 -5.15
N CYS A 97 -6.13 10.28 -4.36
CA CYS A 97 -6.89 10.95 -3.32
C CYS A 97 -8.12 11.69 -3.85
N ARG A 98 -8.08 12.20 -5.08
CA ARG A 98 -9.25 12.87 -5.71
C ARG A 98 -10.39 11.90 -6.01
N VAL A 99 -10.06 10.64 -6.37
CA VAL A 99 -11.07 9.62 -6.68
C VAL A 99 -11.46 8.78 -5.47
N GLN A 100 -10.59 8.72 -4.44
CA GLN A 100 -10.80 7.96 -3.20
C GLN A 100 -10.69 8.87 -1.94
N PRO A 101 -11.72 9.66 -1.62
CA PRO A 101 -11.64 10.66 -0.55
C PRO A 101 -11.40 10.07 0.85
N LYS A 102 -11.70 8.79 1.07
CA LYS A 102 -11.47 8.12 2.36
C LYS A 102 -9.98 7.91 2.65
N ALA A 103 -9.18 7.70 1.62
CA ALA A 103 -7.74 7.52 1.72
C ALA A 103 -6.98 8.86 1.90
N SER A 104 -7.63 9.99 1.62
CA SER A 104 -6.96 11.28 1.47
C SER A 104 -6.28 11.82 2.73
N ARG A 105 -6.79 11.50 3.93
CA ARG A 105 -6.23 12.04 5.18
C ARG A 105 -4.91 11.39 5.58
N GLU A 106 -4.83 10.08 5.41
CA GLU A 106 -3.64 9.30 5.77
C GLU A 106 -2.53 9.54 4.74
N LEU A 107 -2.90 9.55 3.45
CA LEU A 107 -1.95 9.76 2.35
C LEU A 107 -1.50 11.21 2.21
N ALA A 108 -2.33 12.20 2.54
CA ALA A 108 -1.93 13.61 2.48
C ALA A 108 -0.73 13.94 3.38
N ASN A 109 -0.60 13.24 4.52
CA ASN A 109 0.55 13.40 5.40
C ASN A 109 1.84 12.86 4.78
N LEU A 110 1.75 11.90 3.85
CA LEU A 110 2.92 11.34 3.14
C LEU A 110 3.54 12.37 2.19
N LEU A 111 2.71 13.22 1.58
CA LEU A 111 3.16 14.24 0.63
C LEU A 111 4.08 15.27 1.27
N LEU A 112 3.99 15.43 2.60
CA LEU A 112 4.77 16.41 3.37
C LEU A 112 6.10 15.84 3.89
N GLN A 113 6.32 14.53 3.78
CA GLN A 113 7.53 13.91 4.29
C GLN A 113 8.66 13.99 3.26
N HIS A 114 9.84 14.33 3.74
CA HIS A 114 11.09 14.20 2.99
C HIS A 114 11.71 12.85 3.34
N MET A 115 11.81 11.98 2.36
CA MET A 115 12.34 10.62 2.49
C MET A 115 13.02 10.26 1.16
N ASP A 116 13.94 9.32 1.24
CA ASP A 116 14.49 8.61 0.09
C ASP A 116 13.38 7.84 -0.66
N ILE A 117 13.63 7.50 -1.91
CA ILE A 117 12.62 6.85 -2.76
C ILE A 117 12.19 5.49 -2.19
N GLY A 118 13.13 4.73 -1.62
CA GLY A 118 12.87 3.43 -0.99
C GLY A 118 11.94 3.53 0.21
N GLY A 119 12.21 4.46 1.12
CA GLY A 119 11.35 4.76 2.27
C GLY A 119 9.99 5.29 1.86
N PHE A 120 9.94 6.15 0.82
CA PHE A 120 8.69 6.69 0.30
C PHE A 120 7.81 5.59 -0.30
N CYS A 121 8.37 4.68 -1.11
CA CYS A 121 7.67 3.51 -1.63
C CYS A 121 7.15 2.59 -0.52
N ALA A 122 7.96 2.33 0.51
CA ALA A 122 7.56 1.51 1.66
C ALA A 122 6.39 2.15 2.43
N LEU A 123 6.44 3.46 2.64
CA LEU A 123 5.40 4.19 3.34
C LEU A 123 4.09 4.19 2.55
N ILE A 124 4.14 4.37 1.23
CA ILE A 124 2.98 4.24 0.34
C ILE A 124 2.40 2.83 0.45
N ALA A 125 3.22 1.78 0.31
CA ALA A 125 2.79 0.39 0.38
C ALA A 125 2.09 0.04 1.71
N CYS A 126 2.54 0.61 2.83
CA CYS A 126 1.92 0.41 4.13
C CYS A 126 0.53 1.05 4.25
N ASN A 127 0.31 2.20 3.61
CA ASN A 127 -0.91 2.99 3.74
C ASN A 127 -1.95 2.72 2.65
N LEU A 128 -1.57 2.05 1.55
CA LEU A 128 -2.50 1.66 0.50
C LEU A 128 -3.25 0.36 0.84
N PRO A 129 -4.52 0.22 0.40
CA PRO A 129 -5.35 -0.96 0.67
C PRO A 129 -4.98 -2.14 -0.25
N MET A 130 -3.71 -2.48 -0.33
CA MET A 130 -3.21 -3.60 -1.12
C MET A 130 -3.71 -4.94 -0.60
N LYS A 131 -4.08 -5.84 -1.52
CA LYS A 131 -4.40 -7.23 -1.21
C LYS A 131 -3.15 -7.99 -0.80
N GLN A 132 -3.33 -9.12 -0.09
CA GLN A 132 -2.21 -9.95 0.37
C GLN A 132 -1.25 -10.35 -0.75
N GLN A 133 -1.78 -10.77 -1.89
CA GLN A 133 -0.98 -11.15 -3.06
C GLN A 133 -0.15 -9.99 -3.64
N GLU A 134 -0.70 -8.77 -3.61
CA GLU A 134 0.00 -7.57 -4.05
C GLU A 134 1.11 -7.19 -3.08
N ARG A 135 0.84 -7.29 -1.77
CA ARG A 135 1.87 -7.10 -0.73
C ARG A 135 3.01 -8.11 -0.86
N GLN A 136 2.71 -9.38 -1.19
CA GLN A 136 3.74 -10.39 -1.43
C GLN A 136 4.60 -10.05 -2.65
N LYS A 137 4.01 -9.53 -3.74
CA LYS A 137 4.76 -9.06 -4.90
C LYS A 137 5.67 -7.88 -4.56
N TYR A 138 5.18 -6.93 -3.77
CA TYR A 138 5.98 -5.80 -3.30
C TYR A 138 7.17 -6.26 -2.44
N LEU A 139 6.93 -7.18 -1.50
CA LEU A 139 7.99 -7.76 -0.66
C LEU A 139 9.01 -8.57 -1.48
N ALA A 140 8.56 -9.25 -2.54
CA ALA A 140 9.45 -9.95 -3.47
C ALA A 140 10.39 -9.00 -4.24
N ALA A 141 9.94 -7.77 -4.50
CA ALA A 141 10.74 -6.72 -5.14
C ALA A 141 11.68 -6.00 -4.16
N TYR A 142 11.61 -6.29 -2.86
CA TYR A 142 12.31 -5.55 -1.81
C TYR A 142 13.83 -5.40 -2.00
N PRO A 143 14.57 -6.40 -2.51
CA PRO A 143 16.00 -6.25 -2.72
C PRO A 143 16.40 -5.21 -3.76
N ASP A 144 15.45 -4.81 -4.63
CA ASP A 144 15.68 -3.96 -5.78
C ASP A 144 14.77 -2.72 -5.67
N GLU A 145 15.38 -1.57 -5.43
CA GLU A 145 14.66 -0.31 -5.22
C GLU A 145 13.88 0.13 -6.48
N GLU A 146 14.48 -0.04 -7.66
CA GLU A 146 13.82 0.32 -8.92
C GLU A 146 12.56 -0.53 -9.16
N LYS A 147 12.64 -1.83 -8.90
CA LYS A 147 11.45 -2.72 -9.00
C LYS A 147 10.38 -2.37 -7.99
N ARG A 148 10.75 -1.92 -6.78
CA ARG A 148 9.77 -1.44 -5.80
C ARG A 148 9.06 -0.18 -6.29
N TYR A 149 9.83 0.76 -6.86
CA TYR A 149 9.30 1.97 -7.44
C TYR A 149 8.34 1.67 -8.61
N GLU A 150 8.79 0.86 -9.59
CA GLU A 150 7.96 0.43 -10.72
C GLU A 150 6.66 -0.24 -10.26
N PHE A 151 6.74 -1.14 -9.27
CA PHE A 151 5.57 -1.81 -8.72
C PHE A 151 4.57 -0.82 -8.12
N ILE A 152 5.03 0.13 -7.31
CA ILE A 152 4.15 1.14 -6.68
C ILE A 152 3.52 2.04 -7.74
N LEU A 153 4.30 2.47 -8.73
CA LEU A 153 3.84 3.31 -9.83
C LEU A 153 2.75 2.62 -10.65
N GLU A 154 2.96 1.36 -11.03
CA GLU A 154 1.98 0.56 -11.76
C GLU A 154 0.72 0.33 -10.92
N TRP A 155 0.88 -0.11 -9.67
CA TRP A 155 -0.24 -0.39 -8.78
C TRP A 155 -1.10 0.86 -8.57
N LEU A 156 -0.49 1.98 -8.23
CA LEU A 156 -1.19 3.24 -7.95
C LEU A 156 -1.90 3.79 -9.18
N SER A 157 -1.28 3.69 -10.35
CA SER A 157 -1.88 4.08 -11.63
C SER A 157 -3.11 3.23 -11.95
N ASN A 158 -2.99 1.90 -11.82
CA ASN A 158 -4.08 0.97 -12.08
C ASN A 158 -5.24 1.17 -11.10
N GLU A 159 -4.97 1.29 -9.80
CA GLU A 159 -6.00 1.47 -8.79
C GLU A 159 -6.72 2.81 -8.95
N THR A 160 -6.00 3.87 -9.32
CA THR A 160 -6.59 5.18 -9.64
C THR A 160 -7.60 5.06 -10.79
N LEU A 161 -7.28 4.31 -11.84
CA LEU A 161 -8.19 4.05 -12.96
C LEU A 161 -9.43 3.24 -12.51
N VAL A 162 -9.22 2.19 -11.72
CA VAL A 162 -10.31 1.36 -11.19
C VAL A 162 -11.28 2.18 -10.36
N GLU A 163 -10.77 2.98 -9.42
CA GLU A 163 -11.61 3.83 -8.57
C GLU A 163 -12.33 4.94 -9.35
N ARG A 164 -11.71 5.49 -10.40
CA ARG A 164 -12.35 6.44 -11.29
C ARG A 164 -13.53 5.80 -12.04
N PHE A 165 -13.34 4.62 -12.63
CA PHE A 165 -14.43 3.91 -13.28
C PHE A 165 -15.53 3.51 -12.31
N ARG A 166 -15.17 3.06 -11.10
CA ARG A 166 -16.12 2.73 -10.05
C ARG A 166 -17.00 3.92 -9.70
N ALA A 167 -16.41 5.09 -9.49
CA ALA A 167 -17.15 6.33 -9.20
C ALA A 167 -18.09 6.71 -10.37
N GLU A 168 -17.64 6.58 -11.61
CA GLU A 168 -18.45 6.84 -12.80
C GLU A 168 -19.66 5.90 -12.88
N TYR A 169 -19.45 4.60 -12.70
CA TYR A 169 -20.55 3.63 -12.71
C TYR A 169 -21.53 3.84 -11.55
N GLN A 170 -21.05 4.13 -10.35
CA GLN A 170 -21.92 4.45 -9.22
C GLN A 170 -22.79 5.68 -9.51
N SER A 171 -22.22 6.72 -10.14
CA SER A 171 -22.99 7.91 -10.55
C SER A 171 -24.07 7.55 -11.59
N LYS A 172 -23.75 6.73 -12.59
CA LYS A 172 -24.71 6.26 -13.59
C LYS A 172 -25.87 5.48 -12.97
N VAL A 173 -25.55 4.55 -12.04
CA VAL A 173 -26.57 3.76 -11.33
C VAL A 173 -27.47 4.67 -10.47
N LYS A 174 -26.88 5.61 -9.73
CA LYS A 174 -27.64 6.57 -8.92
C LYS A 174 -28.60 7.38 -9.79
N ASN A 175 -28.11 7.95 -10.90
CA ASN A 175 -28.94 8.74 -11.82
C ASN A 175 -30.09 7.92 -12.43
N ALA A 176 -29.85 6.63 -12.75
CA ALA A 176 -30.90 5.75 -13.26
C ALA A 176 -31.98 5.48 -12.21
N LEU A 177 -31.58 5.23 -10.95
CA LEU A 177 -32.52 5.04 -9.83
C LEU A 177 -33.34 6.29 -9.53
N ASP A 178 -32.68 7.46 -9.49
CA ASP A 178 -33.37 8.75 -9.28
C ASP A 178 -34.39 9.04 -10.38
N LYS A 179 -34.07 8.69 -11.63
CA LYS A 179 -35.02 8.80 -12.74
C LYS A 179 -36.23 7.88 -12.57
N GLN A 180 -36.00 6.61 -12.21
CA GLN A 180 -37.10 5.66 -11.97
C GLN A 180 -38.00 6.09 -10.83
N GLN A 181 -37.43 6.61 -9.72
CA GLN A 181 -38.21 7.13 -8.61
C GLN A 181 -39.07 8.34 -9.01
N ARG A 182 -38.52 9.29 -9.77
CA ARG A 182 -39.28 10.43 -10.30
C ARG A 182 -40.41 9.99 -11.20
N ASP A 183 -40.16 9.08 -12.13
CA ASP A 183 -41.17 8.52 -13.02
C ASP A 183 -42.28 7.82 -12.27
N TYR A 184 -41.96 7.09 -11.19
CA TYR A 184 -42.93 6.44 -10.35
C TYR A 184 -43.81 7.47 -9.60
N ILE A 185 -43.20 8.49 -8.98
CA ILE A 185 -43.92 9.54 -8.25
C ILE A 185 -44.85 10.30 -9.20
N LEU A 186 -44.39 10.66 -10.40
CA LEU A 186 -45.21 11.34 -11.39
C LEU A 186 -46.43 10.50 -11.83
N ARG A 187 -46.24 9.21 -12.07
CA ARG A 187 -47.33 8.28 -12.42
C ARG A 187 -48.35 8.18 -11.30
N GLU A 188 -47.92 8.12 -10.03
CA GLU A 188 -48.81 8.02 -8.91
C GLU A 188 -49.58 9.34 -8.70
N GLN A 189 -48.94 10.50 -8.87
CA GLN A 189 -49.61 11.80 -8.84
C GLN A 189 -50.66 11.90 -9.95
N MET A 190 -50.38 11.52 -11.18
CA MET A 190 -51.33 11.48 -12.31
C MET A 190 -52.49 10.53 -12.02
N ARG A 191 -52.22 9.40 -11.36
CA ARG A 191 -53.28 8.46 -10.95
C ARG A 191 -54.22 9.03 -9.91
N LEU A 192 -53.70 9.80 -8.96
CA LEU A 192 -54.53 10.48 -7.93
C LEU A 192 -55.40 11.58 -8.56
N ILE A 193 -54.84 12.42 -9.44
CA ILE A 193 -55.58 13.49 -10.14
C ILE A 193 -56.70 12.93 -11.00
N ARG A 194 -56.53 11.72 -11.62
CA ARG A 194 -57.60 11.12 -12.43
C ARG A 194 -58.71 10.47 -11.62
N LYS A 195 -58.54 10.31 -10.29
CA LYS A 195 -59.54 9.73 -9.41
C LYS A 195 -60.48 10.78 -8.77
N GLU A 196 -60.10 12.08 -8.83
CA GLU A 196 -60.96 13.21 -8.54
C GLU A 196 -61.77 13.62 -9.81
#